data_3ead22d4c906fd9da51fb03eb2ba6328
#
_entry.id   3ead22d4c906fd9da51fb03eb2ba6328
#
_cell.length_a   1.000
_cell.length_b   1.000
_cell.length_c   1.000
_cell.angle_alpha   90.00
_cell.angle_beta   90.00
_cell.angle_gamma   90.00
#
_symmetry.space_group_name_H-M   'P 1'
#
loop_
_entity.id
_entity.type
_entity.pdbx_description
1 polymer ?
#
loop_
_entity_poly.entity_id
_entity_poly.type
_entity_poly.pdbx_seq_one_letter_code
_entity_poly.pdbx_strand_id
1 'polypeptide(L)'
;KDIKDSNLKAADEHYVSFSSEHIGSPLLESMTLILAQAHTMEEDYTLANTYLDEYIRRYGTDDKIQYAKFLKIKSNFDSFNKPNRNQKLVQISIVEIQNFLMQYPDTKYKPLLETMLIKFRLAENELNKSIKNLYEKTGRDESAQIYKERIETSPVAGTDTIKPESPWYRVIFE
;
A
#
# COMPACT_ATOMS: atom_id res chain seq x y z
N LYS A 1 2.86 -24.17 -13.18
CA LYS A 1 4.26 -24.53 -13.41
C LYS A 1 5.10 -23.25 -13.48
N ASP A 2 4.80 -22.33 -14.39
CA ASP A 2 5.60 -21.12 -14.66
C ASP A 2 5.82 -20.24 -13.42
N ILE A 3 4.79 -20.08 -12.57
CA ILE A 3 4.91 -19.36 -11.29
C ILE A 3 5.91 -20.06 -10.36
N LYS A 4 5.91 -21.40 -10.28
CA LYS A 4 6.88 -22.13 -9.46
C LYS A 4 8.31 -22.01 -9.99
N ASP A 5 8.44 -21.84 -11.28
CA ASP A 5 9.72 -21.66 -11.97
C ASP A 5 10.15 -20.18 -12.04
N SER A 6 9.43 -19.28 -11.31
CA SER A 6 9.64 -17.81 -11.27
C SER A 6 9.59 -17.16 -12.67
N ASN A 7 8.84 -17.74 -13.61
CA ASN A 7 8.66 -17.19 -14.95
C ASN A 7 7.27 -16.54 -15.05
N LEU A 8 7.09 -15.40 -14.36
CA LEU A 8 5.79 -14.72 -14.32
C LEU A 8 5.35 -14.19 -15.68
N LYS A 9 6.28 -13.76 -16.54
CA LYS A 9 5.95 -13.30 -17.87
C LYS A 9 5.27 -14.40 -18.68
N ALA A 10 5.80 -15.62 -18.68
CA ALA A 10 5.15 -16.75 -19.36
C ALA A 10 3.80 -17.11 -18.70
N ALA A 11 3.69 -16.98 -17.37
CA ALA A 11 2.43 -17.20 -16.67
C ALA A 11 1.35 -16.20 -17.11
N ASP A 12 1.70 -14.93 -17.27
CA ASP A 12 0.81 -13.87 -17.77
C ASP A 12 0.38 -14.14 -19.22
N GLU A 13 1.32 -14.48 -20.10
CA GLU A 13 1.03 -14.82 -21.50
C GLU A 13 0.06 -16.00 -21.58
N HIS A 14 0.29 -17.06 -20.81
CA HIS A 14 -0.60 -18.23 -20.74
C HIS A 14 -1.97 -17.88 -20.16
N TYR A 15 -2.04 -17.00 -19.15
CA TYR A 15 -3.30 -16.53 -18.58
C TYR A 15 -4.10 -15.75 -19.62
N VAL A 16 -3.48 -14.84 -20.36
CA VAL A 16 -4.14 -14.04 -21.41
C VAL A 16 -4.71 -14.96 -22.49
N SER A 17 -3.92 -15.91 -23.01
CA SER A 17 -4.38 -16.90 -24.00
C SER A 17 -5.55 -17.72 -23.45
N PHE A 18 -5.37 -18.32 -22.26
CA PHE A 18 -6.40 -19.14 -21.63
C PHE A 18 -7.70 -18.35 -21.34
N SER A 19 -7.58 -17.10 -20.89
CA SER A 19 -8.74 -16.26 -20.59
C SER A 19 -9.52 -15.85 -21.84
N SER A 20 -8.86 -15.76 -23.00
CA SER A 20 -9.50 -15.46 -24.28
C SER A 20 -10.21 -16.68 -24.87
N GLU A 21 -9.62 -17.86 -24.75
CA GLU A 21 -10.15 -19.11 -25.30
C GLU A 21 -11.22 -19.74 -24.42
N HIS A 22 -11.11 -19.57 -23.08
CA HIS A 22 -11.94 -20.23 -22.09
C HIS A 22 -12.61 -19.25 -21.13
N ILE A 23 -13.27 -18.22 -21.64
CA ILE A 23 -13.84 -17.09 -20.89
C ILE A 23 -14.80 -17.51 -19.76
N GLY A 24 -15.46 -18.65 -19.89
CA GLY A 24 -16.37 -19.22 -18.88
C GLY A 24 -15.73 -20.23 -17.94
N SER A 25 -14.41 -20.41 -17.97
CA SER A 25 -13.74 -21.41 -17.14
C SER A 25 -13.76 -21.03 -15.66
N PRO A 26 -14.17 -21.92 -14.75
CA PRO A 26 -14.12 -21.66 -13.30
C PRO A 26 -12.68 -21.52 -12.76
N LEU A 27 -11.69 -21.98 -13.53
CA LEU A 27 -10.27 -21.87 -13.15
C LEU A 27 -9.77 -20.41 -13.22
N LEU A 28 -10.35 -19.57 -14.08
CA LEU A 28 -9.92 -18.19 -14.27
C LEU A 28 -9.97 -17.40 -12.97
N GLU A 29 -10.98 -17.61 -12.14
CA GLU A 29 -11.08 -16.94 -10.85
C GLU A 29 -9.86 -17.21 -9.95
N SER A 30 -9.51 -18.48 -9.79
CA SER A 30 -8.35 -18.87 -8.99
C SER A 30 -7.04 -18.41 -9.60
N MET A 31 -6.91 -18.50 -10.93
CA MET A 31 -5.70 -18.07 -11.66
C MET A 31 -5.45 -16.58 -11.48
N THR A 32 -6.49 -15.74 -11.56
CA THR A 32 -6.37 -14.30 -11.37
C THR A 32 -5.83 -13.95 -9.97
N LEU A 33 -6.33 -14.60 -8.91
CA LEU A 33 -5.82 -14.39 -7.55
C LEU A 33 -4.40 -14.92 -7.35
N ILE A 34 -4.06 -16.05 -7.95
CA ILE A 34 -2.72 -16.64 -7.87
C ILE A 34 -1.70 -15.71 -8.56
N LEU A 35 -2.04 -15.14 -9.73
CA LEU A 35 -1.18 -14.17 -10.42
C LEU A 35 -1.03 -12.88 -9.61
N ALA A 36 -2.11 -12.34 -9.06
CA ALA A 36 -2.05 -11.20 -8.17
C ALA A 36 -1.08 -11.43 -6.99
N GLN A 37 -1.17 -12.60 -6.36
CA GLN A 37 -0.28 -12.96 -5.25
C GLN A 37 1.17 -13.16 -5.72
N ALA A 38 1.39 -13.81 -6.86
CA ALA A 38 2.72 -14.03 -7.40
C ALA A 38 3.43 -12.71 -7.74
N HIS A 39 2.74 -11.77 -8.38
CA HIS A 39 3.28 -10.43 -8.63
C HIS A 39 3.54 -9.64 -7.34
N THR A 40 2.69 -9.80 -6.31
CA THR A 40 2.96 -9.20 -4.99
C THR A 40 4.25 -9.74 -4.37
N MET A 41 4.53 -11.03 -4.51
CA MET A 41 5.75 -11.67 -3.98
C MET A 41 7.03 -11.22 -4.72
N GLU A 42 6.92 -10.90 -6.00
CA GLU A 42 8.00 -10.33 -6.81
C GLU A 42 8.07 -8.79 -6.74
N GLU A 43 7.32 -8.19 -5.82
CA GLU A 43 7.24 -6.73 -5.62
C GLU A 43 6.71 -5.95 -6.84
N ASP A 44 6.07 -6.61 -7.81
CA ASP A 44 5.37 -5.96 -8.92
C ASP A 44 3.92 -5.61 -8.51
N TYR A 45 3.83 -4.63 -7.63
CA TYR A 45 2.55 -4.20 -7.07
C TYR A 45 1.59 -3.61 -8.11
N THR A 46 2.11 -3.11 -9.23
CA THR A 46 1.29 -2.55 -10.31
C THR A 46 0.50 -3.64 -11.01
N LEU A 47 1.16 -4.72 -11.43
CA LEU A 47 0.50 -5.86 -12.03
C LEU A 47 -0.38 -6.61 -11.02
N ALA A 48 0.09 -6.77 -9.78
CA ALA A 48 -0.72 -7.35 -8.71
C ALA A 48 -2.08 -6.63 -8.57
N ASN A 49 -2.06 -5.30 -8.51
CA ASN A 49 -3.29 -4.49 -8.40
C ASN A 49 -4.15 -4.59 -9.66
N THR A 50 -3.57 -4.70 -10.85
CA THR A 50 -4.30 -4.90 -12.11
C THR A 50 -5.09 -6.21 -12.09
N TYR A 51 -4.49 -7.30 -11.64
CA TYR A 51 -5.19 -8.59 -11.48
C TYR A 51 -6.27 -8.54 -10.41
N LEU A 52 -6.05 -7.82 -9.30
CA LEU A 52 -7.08 -7.63 -8.27
C LEU A 52 -8.27 -6.81 -8.77
N ASP A 53 -8.05 -5.79 -9.59
CA ASP A 53 -9.12 -5.02 -10.23
C ASP A 53 -9.90 -5.87 -11.24
N GLU A 54 -9.22 -6.72 -12.01
CA GLU A 54 -9.87 -7.68 -12.89
C GLU A 54 -10.70 -8.69 -12.10
N TYR A 55 -10.18 -9.19 -10.97
CA TYR A 55 -10.90 -10.09 -10.08
C TYR A 55 -12.19 -9.48 -9.54
N ILE A 56 -12.13 -8.24 -9.06
CA ILE A 56 -13.31 -7.49 -8.57
C ILE A 56 -14.33 -7.35 -9.69
N ARG A 57 -13.90 -6.97 -10.88
CA ARG A 57 -14.78 -6.73 -12.03
C ARG A 57 -15.49 -7.99 -12.51
N ARG A 58 -14.80 -9.14 -12.53
CA ARG A 58 -15.34 -10.38 -13.11
C ARG A 58 -16.08 -11.25 -12.09
N TYR A 59 -15.61 -11.28 -10.84
CA TYR A 59 -16.02 -12.28 -9.84
C TYR A 59 -16.54 -11.66 -8.55
N GLY A 60 -16.71 -10.34 -8.50
CA GLY A 60 -17.01 -9.59 -7.29
C GLY A 60 -18.38 -9.94 -6.72
N THR A 61 -18.41 -10.71 -5.63
CA THR A 61 -19.46 -10.71 -4.61
C THR A 61 -18.96 -9.90 -3.42
N ASP A 62 -19.85 -9.52 -2.48
CA ASP A 62 -19.46 -8.65 -1.35
C ASP A 62 -18.22 -9.15 -0.61
N ASP A 63 -18.14 -10.41 -0.25
CA ASP A 63 -16.99 -10.99 0.43
C ASP A 63 -15.72 -11.00 -0.43
N LYS A 64 -15.87 -11.31 -1.73
CA LYS A 64 -14.75 -11.32 -2.68
C LYS A 64 -14.23 -9.92 -2.95
N ILE A 65 -15.12 -8.93 -3.06
CA ILE A 65 -14.76 -7.52 -3.21
C ILE A 65 -14.00 -7.04 -1.96
N GLN A 66 -14.50 -7.34 -0.76
CA GLN A 66 -13.80 -7.00 0.48
C GLN A 66 -12.40 -7.61 0.51
N TYR A 67 -12.27 -8.90 0.16
CA TYR A 67 -10.98 -9.57 0.14
C TYR A 67 -10.00 -8.95 -0.85
N ALA A 68 -10.43 -8.73 -2.08
CA ALA A 68 -9.57 -8.15 -3.12
C ALA A 68 -9.16 -6.70 -2.80
N LYS A 69 -10.08 -5.87 -2.29
CA LYS A 69 -9.76 -4.51 -1.81
C LYS A 69 -8.77 -4.54 -0.65
N PHE A 70 -8.93 -5.46 0.30
CA PHE A 70 -7.98 -5.66 1.38
C PHE A 70 -6.59 -6.03 0.84
N LEU A 71 -6.49 -6.93 -0.15
CA LEU A 71 -5.22 -7.29 -0.78
C LEU A 71 -4.57 -6.10 -1.50
N LYS A 72 -5.34 -5.24 -2.16
CA LYS A 72 -4.83 -3.99 -2.76
C LYS A 72 -4.22 -3.05 -1.72
N ILE A 73 -4.93 -2.82 -0.61
CA ILE A 73 -4.40 -2.01 0.50
C ILE A 73 -3.12 -2.62 1.05
N LYS A 74 -3.10 -3.96 1.24
CA LYS A 74 -1.92 -4.67 1.70
C LYS A 74 -0.75 -4.55 0.72
N SER A 75 -1.00 -4.69 -0.57
CA SER A 75 0.00 -4.49 -1.65
C SER A 75 0.59 -3.07 -1.59
N ASN A 76 -0.24 -2.04 -1.46
CA ASN A 76 0.21 -0.66 -1.29
C ASN A 76 1.03 -0.48 0.00
N PHE A 77 0.65 -1.16 1.08
CA PHE A 77 1.41 -1.14 2.34
C PHE A 77 2.76 -1.83 2.21
N ASP A 78 2.82 -2.99 1.56
CA ASP A 78 4.06 -3.75 1.34
C ASP A 78 5.01 -2.98 0.39
N SER A 79 4.47 -2.22 -0.58
CA SER A 79 5.27 -1.36 -1.47
C SER A 79 5.92 -0.15 -0.75
N PHE A 80 5.49 0.12 0.48
CA PHE A 80 5.93 1.26 1.27
C PHE A 80 7.24 0.99 2.03
N ASN A 81 8.31 0.64 1.32
CA ASN A 81 9.60 0.31 1.92
C ASN A 81 10.45 1.54 2.31
N LYS A 82 10.13 2.73 1.78
CA LYS A 82 10.87 3.98 2.04
C LYS A 82 9.90 5.13 2.32
N PRO A 83 9.58 5.40 3.60
CA PRO A 83 8.58 6.41 3.99
C PRO A 83 8.85 7.81 3.42
N ASN A 84 10.10 8.19 3.25
CA ASN A 84 10.48 9.57 2.90
C ASN A 84 10.35 9.93 1.41
N ARG A 85 9.91 9.02 0.54
CA ARG A 85 9.91 9.25 -0.92
C ARG A 85 8.55 9.24 -1.59
N ASN A 86 7.48 8.82 -0.92
CA ASN A 86 6.18 8.69 -1.58
C ASN A 86 5.02 9.22 -0.73
N GLN A 87 5.02 10.54 -0.50
CA GLN A 87 3.95 11.22 0.23
C GLN A 87 2.57 10.96 -0.37
N LYS A 88 2.47 10.91 -1.71
CA LYS A 88 1.20 10.67 -2.41
C LYS A 88 0.65 9.27 -2.11
N LEU A 89 1.51 8.25 -2.09
CA LEU A 89 1.10 6.88 -1.75
C LEU A 89 0.55 6.82 -0.32
N VAL A 90 1.23 7.45 0.65
CA VAL A 90 0.78 7.50 2.04
C VAL A 90 -0.61 8.11 2.16
N GLN A 91 -0.83 9.27 1.54
CA GLN A 91 -2.12 9.97 1.59
C GLN A 91 -3.24 9.17 0.93
N ILE A 92 -2.99 8.59 -0.24
CA ILE A 92 -3.97 7.72 -0.93
C ILE A 92 -4.30 6.51 -0.05
N SER A 93 -3.30 5.84 0.51
CA SER A 93 -3.51 4.64 1.33
C SER A 93 -4.29 4.94 2.61
N ILE A 94 -4.06 6.08 3.26
CA ILE A 94 -4.87 6.52 4.40
C ILE A 94 -6.34 6.65 4.01
N VAL A 95 -6.63 7.32 2.90
CA VAL A 95 -8.01 7.53 2.41
C VAL A 95 -8.65 6.18 2.02
N GLU A 96 -7.92 5.31 1.33
CA GLU A 96 -8.41 3.98 0.94
C GLU A 96 -8.78 3.13 2.14
N ILE A 97 -7.93 3.09 3.18
CA ILE A 97 -8.21 2.34 4.41
C ILE A 97 -9.45 2.92 5.13
N GLN A 98 -9.55 4.24 5.25
CA GLN A 98 -10.68 4.88 5.90
C GLN A 98 -11.99 4.60 5.16
N ASN A 99 -12.00 4.71 3.84
CA ASN A 99 -13.17 4.40 3.00
C ASN A 99 -13.55 2.92 3.13
N PHE A 100 -12.57 2.02 3.16
CA PHE A 100 -12.82 0.60 3.35
C PHE A 100 -13.49 0.33 4.71
N LEU A 101 -12.95 0.88 5.80
CA LEU A 101 -13.49 0.70 7.15
C LEU A 101 -14.88 1.33 7.32
N MET A 102 -15.18 2.45 6.62
CA MET A 102 -16.52 3.02 6.58
C MET A 102 -17.51 2.14 5.81
N GLN A 103 -17.08 1.58 4.68
CA GLN A 103 -17.92 0.72 3.84
C GLN A 103 -18.17 -0.65 4.49
N TYR A 104 -17.21 -1.17 5.24
CA TYR A 104 -17.24 -2.50 5.86
C TYR A 104 -16.86 -2.45 7.34
N PRO A 105 -17.73 -1.89 8.22
CA PRO A 105 -17.38 -1.64 9.63
C PRO A 105 -17.10 -2.93 10.43
N ASP A 106 -17.76 -4.04 10.05
CA ASP A 106 -17.66 -5.34 10.73
C ASP A 106 -16.71 -6.31 10.01
N THR A 107 -15.84 -5.81 9.15
CA THR A 107 -14.90 -6.65 8.40
C THR A 107 -13.91 -7.37 9.32
N LYS A 108 -13.63 -8.64 9.01
CA LYS A 108 -12.57 -9.41 9.71
C LYS A 108 -11.17 -8.84 9.54
N TYR A 109 -10.95 -7.98 8.56
CA TYR A 109 -9.66 -7.33 8.30
C TYR A 109 -9.43 -6.06 9.13
N LYS A 110 -10.42 -5.60 9.89
CA LYS A 110 -10.38 -4.36 10.66
C LYS A 110 -9.13 -4.20 11.54
N PRO A 111 -8.73 -5.18 12.39
CA PRO A 111 -7.57 -4.99 13.26
C PRO A 111 -6.27 -4.75 12.48
N LEU A 112 -6.11 -5.43 11.35
CA LEU A 112 -4.92 -5.29 10.51
C LEU A 112 -4.93 -3.95 9.76
N LEU A 113 -6.09 -3.55 9.23
CA LEU A 113 -6.25 -2.26 8.53
C LEU A 113 -6.04 -1.07 9.48
N GLU A 114 -6.53 -1.14 10.71
CA GLU A 114 -6.27 -0.11 11.74
C GLU A 114 -4.77 -0.02 12.07
N THR A 115 -4.08 -1.15 12.15
CA THR A 115 -2.62 -1.17 12.34
C THR A 115 -1.89 -0.53 11.16
N MET A 116 -2.27 -0.84 9.94
CA MET A 116 -1.71 -0.22 8.73
C MET A 116 -1.99 1.28 8.69
N LEU A 117 -3.22 1.70 9.05
CA LEU A 117 -3.62 3.10 9.10
C LEU A 117 -2.75 3.89 10.08
N ILE A 118 -2.52 3.35 11.29
CA ILE A 118 -1.65 3.98 12.29
C ILE A 118 -0.22 4.13 11.72
N LYS A 119 0.33 3.09 11.10
CA LYS A 119 1.68 3.15 10.50
C LYS A 119 1.77 4.19 9.39
N PHE A 120 0.77 4.30 8.50
CA PHE A 120 0.74 5.34 7.48
C PHE A 120 0.63 6.74 8.09
N ARG A 121 -0.17 6.94 9.13
CA ARG A 121 -0.29 8.24 9.81
C ARG A 121 1.00 8.63 10.52
N LEU A 122 1.70 7.70 11.16
CA LEU A 122 3.03 7.95 11.73
C LEU A 122 4.03 8.36 10.64
N ALA A 123 4.03 7.65 9.50
CA ALA A 123 4.88 7.99 8.36
C ALA A 123 4.54 9.38 7.79
N GLU A 124 3.26 9.72 7.63
CA GLU A 124 2.82 11.06 7.21
C GLU A 124 3.31 12.15 8.16
N ASN A 125 3.20 11.90 9.47
CA ASN A 125 3.66 12.84 10.50
C ASN A 125 5.17 13.07 10.42
N GLU A 126 5.98 12.03 10.23
CA GLU A 126 7.43 12.14 10.05
C GLU A 126 7.81 12.85 8.74
N LEU A 127 7.08 12.61 7.65
CA LEU A 127 7.23 13.35 6.40
C LEU A 127 6.93 14.85 6.61
N ASN A 128 5.84 15.19 7.28
CA ASN A 128 5.46 16.57 7.58
C ASN A 128 6.53 17.26 8.44
N LYS A 129 7.10 16.58 9.46
CA LYS A 129 8.23 17.10 10.25
C LYS A 129 9.46 17.37 9.38
N SER A 130 9.79 16.44 8.48
CA SER A 130 10.94 16.60 7.57
C SER A 130 10.75 17.76 6.61
N ILE A 131 9.55 17.94 6.06
CA ILE A 131 9.22 19.04 5.14
C ILE A 131 9.22 20.38 5.89
N LYS A 132 8.62 20.43 7.09
CA LYS A 132 8.66 21.62 7.95
C LYS A 132 10.10 22.08 8.18
N ASN A 133 10.98 21.16 8.62
CA ASN A 133 12.37 21.46 8.88
C ASN A 133 13.13 21.96 7.62
N LEU A 134 12.78 21.42 6.43
CA LEU A 134 13.33 21.90 5.17
C LEU A 134 12.91 23.35 4.88
N TYR A 135 11.63 23.69 5.08
CA TYR A 135 11.13 25.05 4.86
C TYR A 135 11.73 26.04 5.85
N GLU A 136 11.88 25.70 7.12
CA GLU A 136 12.58 26.51 8.12
C GLU A 136 14.05 26.80 7.69
N LYS A 137 14.78 25.76 7.25
CA LYS A 137 16.17 25.92 6.78
C LYS A 137 16.29 26.77 5.51
N THR A 138 15.25 26.84 4.70
CA THR A 138 15.23 27.59 3.43
C THR A 138 14.56 28.97 3.55
N GLY A 139 14.20 29.41 4.78
CA GLY A 139 13.58 30.72 5.05
C GLY A 139 12.16 30.86 4.51
N ARG A 140 11.43 29.76 4.38
CA ARG A 140 10.03 29.74 3.92
C ARG A 140 9.08 29.56 5.11
N ASP A 141 9.06 30.54 6.00
CA ASP A 141 8.38 30.45 7.30
C ASP A 141 6.87 30.22 7.19
N GLU A 142 6.19 30.86 6.22
CA GLU A 142 4.76 30.62 5.98
C GLU A 142 4.47 29.15 5.64
N SER A 143 5.28 28.56 4.77
CA SER A 143 5.14 27.13 4.43
C SER A 143 5.46 26.24 5.62
N ALA A 144 6.48 26.57 6.41
CA ALA A 144 6.82 25.85 7.63
C ALA A 144 5.66 25.85 8.65
N GLN A 145 4.97 26.99 8.80
CA GLN A 145 3.82 27.12 9.69
C GLN A 145 2.66 26.21 9.28
N ILE A 146 2.36 26.09 7.97
CA ILE A 146 1.33 25.17 7.47
C ILE A 146 1.63 23.70 7.88
N TYR A 147 2.89 23.28 7.75
CA TYR A 147 3.28 21.93 8.12
C TYR A 147 3.30 21.73 9.63
N LYS A 148 3.62 22.77 10.42
CA LYS A 148 3.50 22.74 11.87
C LYS A 148 2.06 22.48 12.30
N GLU A 149 1.09 23.20 11.74
CA GLU A 149 -0.34 23.00 12.02
C GLU A 149 -0.81 21.58 11.64
N ARG A 150 -0.33 21.03 10.51
CA ARG A 150 -0.64 19.64 10.12
C ARG A 150 -0.10 18.60 11.12
N ILE A 151 1.08 18.86 11.70
CA ILE A 151 1.67 17.99 12.72
C ILE A 151 0.85 18.06 14.01
N GLU A 152 0.48 19.25 14.46
CA GLU A 152 -0.26 19.50 15.69
C GLU A 152 -1.69 18.93 15.62
N THR A 153 -2.33 19.00 14.44
CA THR A 153 -3.68 18.46 14.21
C THR A 153 -3.71 16.98 13.81
N SER A 154 -2.55 16.35 13.68
CA SER A 154 -2.44 14.93 13.33
C SER A 154 -3.07 14.05 14.43
N PRO A 155 -3.84 12.99 14.07
CA PRO A 155 -4.34 12.02 15.05
C PRO A 155 -3.25 11.29 15.84
N VAL A 156 -2.01 11.37 15.38
CA VAL A 156 -0.82 10.79 16.02
C VAL A 156 0.11 11.88 16.58
N ALA A 157 -0.41 13.10 16.79
CA ALA A 157 0.34 14.19 17.41
C ALA A 157 0.84 13.78 18.81
N GLY A 158 2.07 14.12 19.14
CA GLY A 158 2.67 13.80 20.44
C GLY A 158 3.15 12.36 20.61
N THR A 159 2.99 11.50 19.61
CA THR A 159 3.63 10.17 19.65
C THR A 159 5.10 10.30 19.25
N ASP A 160 6.00 9.95 20.17
CA ASP A 160 7.42 9.84 19.85
C ASP A 160 7.69 8.49 19.19
N THR A 161 8.08 8.53 17.94
CA THR A 161 8.63 7.34 17.28
C THR A 161 10.06 7.15 17.78
N ILE A 162 10.31 6.04 18.46
CA ILE A 162 11.68 5.64 18.81
C ILE A 162 12.42 5.38 17.48
N LYS A 163 13.34 6.27 17.14
CA LYS A 163 14.22 6.03 16.00
C LYS A 163 15.06 4.80 16.30
N PRO A 164 15.08 3.80 15.39
CA PRO A 164 16.02 2.70 15.56
C PRO A 164 17.44 3.28 15.66
N GLU A 165 18.23 2.78 16.60
CA GLU A 165 19.63 3.20 16.74
C GLU A 165 20.31 3.00 15.38
N SER A 166 20.81 4.09 14.82
CA SER A 166 21.58 4.03 13.58
C SER A 166 22.87 3.24 13.85
N PRO A 167 23.18 2.18 13.10
CA PRO A 167 24.44 1.49 13.25
C PRO A 167 25.60 2.49 13.19
N TRP A 168 26.59 2.34 14.05
CA TRP A 168 27.72 3.28 14.20
C TRP A 168 28.40 3.69 12.87
N TYR A 169 28.41 2.80 11.87
CA TYR A 169 28.96 3.08 10.54
C TYR A 169 28.13 4.06 9.71
N ARG A 170 26.82 4.23 9.98
CA ARG A 170 25.99 5.27 9.33
C ARG A 170 26.27 6.66 9.90
N VAL A 171 26.64 6.76 11.16
CA VAL A 171 26.98 8.03 11.82
C VAL A 171 28.27 8.64 11.28
N ILE A 172 29.14 7.81 10.67
CA ILE A 172 30.44 8.26 10.12
C ILE A 172 30.30 8.76 8.67
N PHE A 173 29.22 8.39 7.94
CA PHE A 173 29.05 8.67 6.52
C PHE A 173 27.85 9.59 6.20
N GLU A 174 27.14 10.12 7.19
CA GLU A 174 26.15 11.20 7.10
C GLU A 174 26.74 12.53 7.61
#